data_da6e63a982375971a8dbfca5a4f12f78
#
_entry.id   da6e63a982375971a8dbfca5a4f12f78
#
_cell.length_a   1.000
_cell.length_b   1.000
_cell.length_c   1.000
_cell.angle_alpha   90.00
_cell.angle_beta   90.00
_cell.angle_gamma   90.00
#
_symmetry.space_group_name_H-M   'P 1'
#
loop_
_entity.id
_entity.type
_entity.pdbx_description
1 polymer ?
#
loop_
_entity_poly.entity_id
_entity_poly.type
_entity_poly.pdbx_seq_one_letter_code
_entity_poly.pdbx_strand_id
1 'polypeptide(L)'
;MRRAFANSACLSFESRNRPGEFIRHFNFQLFSQPHDGSAVFNSDASFCPVTGNSGANRSFQSVNFPTKFIRHFNSQGFIASNGGSNAWDTATLWAADTTWVVASPWSP
;
A
#
# COMPACT_ATOMS: atom_id res chain seq x y z
N MET A 1 -1.90 0.63 11.92
CA MET A 1 -0.80 1.36 11.21
C MET A 1 0.30 1.68 12.19
N ARG A 2 1.50 1.65 11.75
CA ARG A 2 2.67 2.04 12.53
C ARG A 2 3.64 2.80 11.63
N ARG A 3 4.68 3.42 12.23
CA ARG A 3 5.76 4.01 11.45
C ARG A 3 6.42 2.95 10.58
N ALA A 4 6.70 3.30 9.33
CA ALA A 4 7.25 2.36 8.37
C ALA A 4 8.67 1.93 8.73
N PHE A 5 9.02 0.70 8.34
CA PHE A 5 10.34 0.15 8.59
C PHE A 5 11.45 0.88 7.84
N ALA A 6 11.18 1.31 6.59
CA ALA A 6 12.19 1.95 5.75
C ALA A 6 12.25 3.47 5.91
N ASN A 7 11.17 4.09 6.36
CA ASN A 7 11.08 5.54 6.51
C ASN A 7 10.07 5.89 7.61
N SER A 8 10.53 6.48 8.69
CA SER A 8 9.67 6.80 9.84
C SER A 8 8.60 7.86 9.54
N ALA A 9 8.71 8.59 8.44
CA ALA A 9 7.67 9.52 8.00
C ALA A 9 6.52 8.83 7.24
N CYS A 10 6.68 7.56 6.91
CA CYS A 10 5.69 6.77 6.19
C CYS A 10 5.06 5.73 7.12
N LEU A 11 4.27 4.80 6.58
CA LEU A 11 3.49 3.86 7.35
C LEU A 11 3.74 2.42 6.90
N SER A 12 3.63 1.49 7.85
CA SER A 12 3.49 0.05 7.59
C SER A 12 2.18 -0.42 8.20
N PHE A 13 1.54 -1.40 7.55
CA PHE A 13 0.21 -1.88 7.94
C PHE A 13 0.32 -3.28 8.50
N GLU A 14 0.14 -3.41 9.81
CA GLU A 14 0.16 -4.69 10.52
C GLU A 14 -1.23 -5.31 10.55
N SER A 15 -1.29 -6.63 10.34
CA SER A 15 -2.54 -7.39 10.46
C SER A 15 -2.99 -7.44 11.93
N ARG A 16 -4.26 -7.15 12.19
CA ARG A 16 -4.82 -7.28 13.53
C ARG A 16 -5.02 -8.74 13.93
N ASN A 17 -5.39 -9.59 12.98
CA ASN A 17 -5.67 -11.00 13.24
C ASN A 17 -4.40 -11.83 13.33
N ARG A 18 -3.29 -11.34 12.77
CA ARG A 18 -2.00 -12.04 12.74
C ARG A 18 -0.90 -11.07 13.11
N PRO A 19 -0.75 -10.73 14.39
CA PRO A 19 0.30 -9.81 14.84
C PRO A 19 1.67 -10.27 14.36
N GLY A 20 2.49 -9.32 13.90
CA GLY A 20 3.80 -9.60 13.31
C GLY A 20 3.77 -9.79 11.81
N GLU A 21 2.58 -9.90 11.18
CA GLU A 21 2.44 -9.90 9.72
C GLU A 21 2.11 -8.50 9.24
N PHE A 22 2.74 -8.10 8.13
CA PHE A 22 2.57 -6.77 7.56
C PHE A 22 2.23 -6.88 6.08
N ILE A 23 1.51 -5.90 5.57
CA ILE A 23 1.23 -5.79 4.14
C ILE A 23 2.54 -5.40 3.45
N ARG A 24 2.92 -6.20 2.45
CA ARG A 24 4.07 -5.92 1.59
C ARG A 24 3.70 -6.23 0.15
N HIS A 25 4.38 -5.60 -0.80
CA HIS A 25 4.22 -5.98 -2.19
C HIS A 25 5.28 -7.03 -2.57
N PHE A 26 4.87 -7.96 -3.41
CA PHE A 26 5.75 -8.94 -4.06
C PHE A 26 5.23 -9.13 -5.48
N ASN A 27 6.06 -8.92 -6.48
CA ASN A 27 5.64 -8.87 -7.89
C ASN A 27 4.45 -7.90 -8.07
N PHE A 28 4.48 -6.78 -7.37
CA PHE A 28 3.47 -5.71 -7.38
C PHE A 28 2.10 -6.09 -6.80
N GLN A 29 1.91 -7.32 -6.32
CA GLN A 29 0.71 -7.73 -5.60
C GLN A 29 0.95 -7.61 -4.09
N LEU A 30 -0.10 -7.23 -3.35
CA LEU A 30 -0.01 -7.11 -1.90
C LEU A 30 -0.29 -8.43 -1.21
N PHE A 31 0.51 -8.72 -0.19
CA PHE A 31 0.38 -9.89 0.69
C PHE A 31 0.57 -9.46 2.13
N SER A 32 -0.04 -10.20 3.05
CA SER A 32 0.25 -10.09 4.47
C SER A 32 1.23 -11.21 4.85
N GLN A 33 2.43 -10.84 5.30
CA GLN A 33 3.50 -11.78 5.60
C GLN A 33 4.26 -11.38 6.85
N PRO A 34 4.85 -12.35 7.59
CA PRO A 34 5.69 -12.04 8.74
C PRO A 34 6.89 -11.19 8.33
N HIS A 35 7.24 -10.23 9.18
CA HIS A 35 8.44 -9.42 8.98
C HIS A 35 9.68 -10.31 9.11
N ASP A 36 10.54 -10.34 8.10
CA ASP A 36 11.70 -11.21 8.05
C ASP A 36 13.01 -10.49 8.40
N GLY A 37 12.94 -9.20 8.73
CA GLY A 37 14.12 -8.41 9.10
C GLY A 37 14.97 -7.93 7.94
N SER A 38 14.63 -8.26 6.69
CA SER A 38 15.42 -7.87 5.55
C SER A 38 15.14 -6.42 5.12
N ALA A 39 16.14 -5.78 4.48
CA ALA A 39 15.96 -4.45 3.91
C ALA A 39 14.94 -4.47 2.76
N VAL A 40 14.87 -5.56 2.01
CA VAL A 40 13.88 -5.72 0.94
C VAL A 40 12.46 -5.71 1.52
N PHE A 41 12.22 -6.49 2.58
CA PHE A 41 10.91 -6.50 3.23
C PHE A 41 10.56 -5.11 3.77
N ASN A 42 11.52 -4.44 4.41
CA ASN A 42 11.30 -3.11 4.97
C ASN A 42 10.80 -2.12 3.91
N SER A 43 11.42 -2.12 2.73
CA SER A 43 11.01 -1.25 1.63
C SER A 43 9.65 -1.68 1.04
N ASP A 44 9.43 -2.99 0.89
CA ASP A 44 8.18 -3.52 0.33
C ASP A 44 6.97 -3.29 1.24
N ALA A 45 7.20 -3.10 2.53
CA ALA A 45 6.14 -2.92 3.54
C ALA A 45 5.98 -1.47 3.98
N SER A 46 6.62 -0.52 3.30
CA SER A 46 6.57 0.90 3.66
C SER A 46 5.83 1.70 2.59
N PHE A 47 4.85 2.49 3.04
CA PHE A 47 3.98 3.28 2.17
C PHE A 47 3.82 4.68 2.74
N CYS A 48 3.96 5.69 1.89
CA CYS A 48 3.86 7.09 2.30
C CYS A 48 2.48 7.63 2.01
N PRO A 49 1.76 8.13 3.04
CA PRO A 49 0.47 8.76 2.80
C PRO A 49 0.65 10.09 2.08
N VAL A 50 -0.14 10.30 1.05
CA VAL A 50 -0.19 11.54 0.28
C VAL A 50 -1.66 11.94 0.09
N THR A 51 -1.91 13.15 -0.40
CA THR A 51 -3.26 13.54 -0.78
C THR A 51 -3.80 12.54 -1.80
N GLY A 52 -5.06 12.13 -1.63
CA GLY A 52 -5.69 11.15 -2.51
C GLY A 52 -5.60 11.55 -3.98
N ASN A 53 -5.34 10.57 -4.84
CA ASN A 53 -5.20 10.80 -6.28
C ASN A 53 -6.49 11.31 -6.92
N SER A 54 -7.63 11.12 -6.27
CA SER A 54 -8.92 11.70 -6.71
C SER A 54 -9.12 13.16 -6.25
N GLY A 55 -8.17 13.72 -5.50
CA GLY A 55 -8.21 15.09 -4.99
C GLY A 55 -8.63 15.22 -3.53
N ALA A 56 -9.04 14.13 -2.89
CA ALA A 56 -9.44 14.10 -1.49
C ALA A 56 -9.01 12.80 -0.84
N ASN A 57 -9.10 12.72 0.50
CA ASN A 57 -8.72 11.54 1.29
C ASN A 57 -7.22 11.23 1.15
N ARG A 58 -6.84 9.96 1.10
CA ARG A 58 -5.42 9.57 1.07
C ARG A 58 -5.14 8.54 -0.01
N SER A 59 -3.96 8.64 -0.59
CA SER A 59 -3.34 7.58 -1.37
C SER A 59 -2.05 7.15 -0.66
N PHE A 60 -1.63 5.89 -0.86
CA PHE A 60 -0.46 5.34 -0.20
C PHE A 60 0.58 4.97 -1.24
N GLN A 61 1.63 5.77 -1.31
CA GLN A 61 2.71 5.65 -2.29
C GLN A 61 3.72 4.61 -1.82
N SER A 62 4.10 3.70 -2.69
CA SER A 62 5.17 2.75 -2.40
C SER A 62 6.51 3.49 -2.24
N VAL A 63 7.26 3.16 -1.18
CA VAL A 63 8.56 3.78 -0.92
C VAL A 63 9.57 3.46 -2.00
N ASN A 64 9.64 2.20 -2.41
CA ASN A 64 10.64 1.76 -3.40
C ASN A 64 10.14 1.80 -4.85
N PHE A 65 8.86 2.03 -5.07
CA PHE A 65 8.28 2.25 -6.40
C PHE A 65 7.40 3.50 -6.39
N PRO A 66 8.01 4.71 -6.39
CA PRO A 66 7.27 5.95 -6.11
C PRO A 66 6.19 6.32 -7.12
N THR A 67 6.19 5.71 -8.31
CA THR A 67 5.10 5.92 -9.28
C THR A 67 3.90 5.04 -9.01
N LYS A 68 3.99 4.12 -8.04
CA LYS A 68 2.95 3.15 -7.74
C LYS A 68 2.33 3.42 -6.38
N PHE A 69 1.01 3.19 -6.32
CA PHE A 69 0.18 3.41 -5.12
C PHE A 69 -0.63 2.17 -4.84
N ILE A 70 -1.01 1.98 -3.57
CA ILE A 70 -1.90 0.87 -3.20
C ILE A 70 -3.21 1.02 -3.96
N ARG A 71 -3.59 -0.04 -4.68
CA ARG A 71 -4.80 -0.08 -5.49
C ARG A 71 -5.57 -1.37 -5.23
N HIS A 72 -6.91 -1.29 -5.12
CA HIS A 72 -7.73 -2.49 -5.25
C HIS A 72 -8.06 -2.73 -6.73
N PHE A 73 -7.95 -3.98 -7.15
CA PHE A 73 -8.20 -4.38 -8.53
C PHE A 73 -8.63 -5.84 -8.56
N ASN A 74 -9.78 -6.16 -9.15
CA ASN A 74 -10.32 -7.53 -9.18
C ASN A 74 -10.36 -8.18 -7.78
N SER A 75 -10.79 -7.42 -6.78
CA SER A 75 -10.90 -7.87 -5.38
C SER A 75 -9.56 -8.24 -4.74
N GLN A 76 -8.44 -7.81 -5.29
CA GLN A 76 -7.10 -8.01 -4.75
C GLN A 76 -6.38 -6.68 -4.56
N GLY A 77 -5.30 -6.67 -3.78
CA GLY A 77 -4.47 -5.51 -3.58
C GLY A 77 -3.21 -5.56 -4.44
N PHE A 78 -2.87 -4.42 -5.03
CA PHE A 78 -1.66 -4.24 -5.84
C PHE A 78 -1.03 -2.89 -5.54
N ILE A 79 0.22 -2.70 -5.95
CA ILE A 79 0.77 -1.36 -6.15
C ILE A 79 0.73 -1.09 -7.66
N ALA A 80 0.17 0.05 -8.05
CA ALA A 80 -0.16 0.32 -9.45
C ALA A 80 0.21 1.73 -9.86
N SER A 81 0.76 1.85 -11.07
CA SER A 81 1.00 3.13 -11.73
C SER A 81 -0.23 3.52 -12.56
N ASN A 82 -0.38 4.81 -12.83
CA ASN A 82 -1.43 5.31 -13.69
C ASN A 82 -1.04 5.08 -15.16
N GLY A 83 -1.45 3.92 -15.70
CA GLY A 83 -1.18 3.58 -17.08
C GLY A 83 0.15 2.86 -17.30
N GLY A 84 0.46 1.88 -16.49
CA GLY A 84 1.63 1.01 -16.69
C GLY A 84 1.33 -0.22 -17.56
N SER A 85 2.29 -1.15 -17.58
CA SER A 85 2.24 -2.34 -18.46
C SER A 85 1.42 -3.49 -17.90
N ASN A 86 1.13 -3.49 -16.59
CA ASN A 86 0.36 -4.56 -15.97
C ASN A 86 -1.15 -4.28 -16.05
N ALA A 87 -1.97 -5.33 -15.94
CA ALA A 87 -3.41 -5.15 -15.95
C ALA A 87 -3.92 -4.21 -14.85
N TRP A 88 -3.33 -4.31 -13.65
CA TRP A 88 -3.68 -3.46 -12.51
C TRP A 88 -3.13 -2.03 -12.63
N ASP A 89 -2.35 -1.73 -13.65
CA ASP A 89 -1.87 -0.37 -13.95
C ASP A 89 -2.84 0.39 -14.89
N THR A 90 -3.98 -0.17 -15.23
CA THR A 90 -4.92 0.51 -16.13
C THR A 90 -5.30 1.89 -15.59
N ALA A 91 -5.32 2.90 -16.47
CA ALA A 91 -5.73 4.25 -16.10
C ALA A 91 -7.22 4.34 -15.77
N THR A 92 -8.02 3.38 -16.21
CA THR A 92 -9.45 3.32 -15.94
C THR A 92 -9.67 3.21 -14.42
N LEU A 93 -10.39 4.17 -13.83
CA LEU A 93 -10.71 4.24 -12.40
C LEU A 93 -9.47 4.26 -11.49
N TRP A 94 -8.28 4.52 -12.03
CA TRP A 94 -7.05 4.49 -11.22
C TRP A 94 -7.10 5.44 -10.03
N ALA A 95 -7.54 6.69 -10.25
CA ALA A 95 -7.58 7.68 -9.18
C ALA A 95 -8.53 7.25 -8.06
N ALA A 96 -9.71 6.74 -8.39
CA ALA A 96 -10.66 6.25 -7.39
C ALA A 96 -10.14 5.00 -6.66
N ASP A 97 -9.57 4.06 -7.41
CA ASP A 97 -9.11 2.78 -6.86
C ASP A 97 -7.86 2.94 -5.98
N THR A 98 -7.12 4.03 -6.11
CA THR A 98 -5.94 4.32 -5.29
C THR A 98 -6.21 5.32 -4.17
N THR A 99 -7.43 5.79 -4.02
CA THR A 99 -7.83 6.72 -2.96
C THR A 99 -8.60 5.99 -1.89
N TRP A 100 -8.19 6.20 -0.63
CA TRP A 100 -8.72 5.49 0.54
C TRP A 100 -9.23 6.47 1.57
N VAL A 101 -10.35 6.14 2.20
CA VAL A 101 -10.84 6.87 3.37
C VAL A 101 -10.20 6.22 4.59
N VAL A 102 -9.40 6.99 5.32
CA VAL A 102 -8.77 6.51 6.55
C VAL A 102 -9.75 6.76 7.70
N ALA A 103 -10.19 5.68 8.32
CA ALA A 103 -11.10 5.72 9.45
C ALA A 103 -10.40 5.19 10.71
N SER A 104 -10.98 5.48 11.87
CA SER A 104 -10.52 4.88 13.12
C SER A 104 -10.61 3.36 13.01
N PRO A 105 -9.66 2.60 13.59
CA PRO A 105 -9.74 1.15 13.57
C PRO A 105 -11.02 0.69 14.21
N TRP A 106 -11.70 -0.25 13.55
CA TRP A 106 -12.85 -0.89 14.14
C TRP A 106 -12.38 -1.80 15.27
N SER A 107 -12.93 -1.61 16.46
CA SER A 107 -12.55 -2.39 17.63
C SER A 107 -13.78 -3.11 18.15
N PRO A 108 -13.81 -4.44 18.07
CA PRO A 108 -14.92 -5.21 18.64
C PRO A 108 -14.95 -5.09 20.17
#